data_dc00667262d55be2226104a2a79a76d4
#
_entry.id   dc00667262d55be2226104a2a79a76d4
#
_cell.length_a   1.000
_cell.length_b   1.000
_cell.length_c   1.000
_cell.angle_alpha   90.00
_cell.angle_beta   90.00
_cell.angle_gamma   90.00
#
_symmetry.space_group_name_H-M   'P 1'
#
loop_
_entity.id
_entity.type
_entity.pdbx_description
1 polymer ?
#
loop_
_entity_poly.entity_id
_entity_poly.type
_entity_poly.pdbx_seq_one_letter_code
_entity_poly.pdbx_strand_id
1 'polypeptide(L)'
;MDSALALILIFAILFQLTAAGFALYFIKYTGFKFSWTFIAIALFLMSIRRAIPLYLLNTHPGYSLDLTNEIIGLILSILMLFGVRGIGSLFIERKTAEEKIKSLLKEKELILKEVHHRIKNNMSTTYSLLVLQSESLTDKEAKKAIDNAASRVQAMLALYEELFITGSYSDVSLKNYLPALAEKIISNFPNRKIVTLKIDSDEFTLSEKKISSLGLIINELLTNIMKYAFTGKDSGEILVQLRNSSNNISLTIEDNGNGIPENEDLKSPTGFGLSLVETLTNQLEGTISFDGSNGTKVILVFDAN
;
A
#
# COMPACT_ATOMS: atom_id res chain seq x y z
N MET A 1 8.45 -10.51 69.97
CA MET A 1 9.16 -9.79 68.90
C MET A 1 9.64 -10.72 67.82
N ASP A 2 10.21 -11.88 68.17
CA ASP A 2 10.79 -12.84 67.24
C ASP A 2 9.77 -13.53 66.33
N SER A 3 8.54 -13.81 66.80
CA SER A 3 7.48 -14.40 65.97
C SER A 3 6.98 -13.47 64.87
N ALA A 4 6.92 -12.14 65.12
CA ALA A 4 6.52 -11.18 64.09
C ALA A 4 7.61 -11.03 63.01
N LEU A 5 8.89 -11.00 63.37
CA LEU A 5 10.01 -10.95 62.48
C LEU A 5 10.07 -12.24 61.62
N ALA A 6 9.86 -13.41 62.19
CA ALA A 6 9.79 -14.66 61.47
C ALA A 6 8.65 -14.63 60.41
N LEU A 7 7.49 -14.14 60.74
CA LEU A 7 6.37 -13.99 59.80
C LEU A 7 6.71 -13.02 58.65
N ILE A 8 7.33 -11.88 58.89
CA ILE A 8 7.77 -10.92 57.87
C ILE A 8 8.73 -11.61 56.88
N LEU A 9 9.73 -12.36 57.39
CA LEU A 9 10.68 -13.10 56.54
C LEU A 9 10.00 -14.18 55.70
N ILE A 10 9.09 -14.98 56.29
CA ILE A 10 8.33 -16.01 55.58
C ILE A 10 7.53 -15.40 54.44
N PHE A 11 6.78 -14.31 54.69
CA PHE A 11 6.01 -13.63 53.62
C PHE A 11 6.91 -13.06 52.52
N ALA A 12 8.04 -12.45 52.88
CA ALA A 12 8.99 -11.92 51.90
C ALA A 12 9.56 -13.04 51.02
N ILE A 13 9.91 -14.20 51.59
CA ILE A 13 10.38 -15.39 50.82
C ILE A 13 9.28 -15.89 49.89
N LEU A 14 8.02 -16.00 50.37
CA LEU A 14 6.88 -16.46 49.55
C LEU A 14 6.63 -15.54 48.38
N PHE A 15 6.64 -14.22 48.58
CA PHE A 15 6.47 -13.25 47.49
C PHE A 15 7.58 -13.32 46.45
N GLN A 16 8.86 -13.50 46.88
CA GLN A 16 9.97 -13.65 45.95
C GLN A 16 9.92 -14.95 45.15
N LEU A 17 9.57 -16.07 45.78
CA LEU A 17 9.41 -17.36 45.08
C LEU A 17 8.23 -17.31 44.09
N THR A 18 7.13 -16.68 44.50
CA THR A 18 5.97 -16.49 43.60
C THR A 18 6.35 -15.62 42.41
N ALA A 19 7.08 -14.52 42.62
CA ALA A 19 7.56 -13.67 41.56
C ALA A 19 8.56 -14.40 40.61
N ALA A 20 9.43 -15.23 41.15
CA ALA A 20 10.31 -16.09 40.36
C ALA A 20 9.52 -17.09 39.50
N GLY A 21 8.46 -17.69 40.07
CA GLY A 21 7.55 -18.56 39.35
C GLY A 21 6.85 -17.83 38.18
N PHE A 22 6.37 -16.61 38.38
CA PHE A 22 5.82 -15.78 37.31
C PHE A 22 6.87 -15.43 36.25
N ALA A 23 8.11 -15.12 36.61
CA ALA A 23 9.17 -14.87 35.65
C ALA A 23 9.41 -16.09 34.75
N LEU A 24 9.46 -17.31 35.31
CA LEU A 24 9.58 -18.53 34.52
C LEU A 24 8.37 -18.81 33.64
N TYR A 25 7.16 -18.55 34.14
CA TYR A 25 5.92 -18.70 33.39
C TYR A 25 5.92 -17.77 32.14
N PHE A 26 6.37 -16.51 32.28
CA PHE A 26 6.38 -15.55 31.17
C PHE A 26 7.39 -15.91 30.07
N ILE A 27 8.40 -16.75 30.32
CA ILE A 27 9.31 -17.27 29.28
C ILE A 27 8.52 -17.91 28.13
N LYS A 28 7.48 -18.70 28.45
CA LYS A 28 6.68 -19.41 27.46
C LYS A 28 5.92 -18.47 26.53
N TYR A 29 5.47 -17.33 27.03
CA TYR A 29 4.58 -16.42 26.28
C TYR A 29 5.33 -15.27 25.59
N THR A 30 6.41 -14.78 26.18
CA THR A 30 7.13 -13.61 25.67
C THR A 30 8.30 -13.95 24.74
N GLY A 31 8.84 -15.16 24.84
CA GLY A 31 10.00 -15.60 24.07
C GLY A 31 11.35 -15.06 24.56
N PHE A 32 11.39 -14.14 25.53
CA PHE A 32 12.62 -13.56 26.11
C PHE A 32 13.23 -14.46 27.19
N LYS A 33 13.74 -15.63 26.75
CA LYS A 33 14.25 -16.66 27.68
C LYS A 33 15.31 -16.13 28.64
N PHE A 34 16.32 -15.46 28.14
CA PHE A 34 17.46 -14.99 28.97
C PHE A 34 17.03 -13.98 30.03
N SER A 35 16.30 -12.93 29.63
CA SER A 35 15.88 -11.86 30.55
C SER A 35 15.04 -12.39 31.70
N TRP A 36 14.03 -13.21 31.41
CA TRP A 36 13.17 -13.79 32.43
C TRP A 36 13.89 -14.83 33.30
N THR A 37 14.82 -15.60 32.73
CA THR A 37 15.64 -16.53 33.49
C THR A 37 16.54 -15.79 34.48
N PHE A 38 17.21 -14.69 34.08
CA PHE A 38 18.01 -13.87 34.99
C PHE A 38 17.19 -13.26 36.12
N ILE A 39 15.97 -12.75 35.81
CA ILE A 39 15.04 -12.23 36.84
C ILE A 39 14.67 -13.35 37.83
N ALA A 40 14.31 -14.54 37.33
CA ALA A 40 13.92 -15.67 38.16
C ALA A 40 15.08 -16.11 39.09
N ILE A 41 16.30 -16.21 38.56
CA ILE A 41 17.51 -16.55 39.34
C ILE A 41 17.77 -15.48 40.41
N ALA A 42 17.70 -14.20 40.04
CA ALA A 42 17.90 -13.09 41.01
C ALA A 42 16.89 -13.15 42.15
N LEU A 43 15.62 -13.36 41.86
CA LEU A 43 14.55 -13.48 42.86
C LEU A 43 14.73 -14.72 43.74
N PHE A 44 15.16 -15.84 43.14
CA PHE A 44 15.47 -17.06 43.88
C PHE A 44 16.66 -16.89 44.85
N LEU A 45 17.73 -16.26 44.38
CA LEU A 45 18.89 -15.92 45.23
C LEU A 45 18.53 -14.97 46.37
N MET A 46 17.66 -14.00 46.11
CA MET A 46 17.10 -13.10 47.13
C MET A 46 16.28 -13.87 48.17
N SER A 47 15.52 -14.90 47.78
CA SER A 47 14.80 -15.75 48.75
C SER A 47 15.72 -16.58 49.62
N ILE A 48 16.81 -17.14 49.05
CA ILE A 48 17.85 -17.85 49.83
C ILE A 48 18.50 -16.91 50.83
N ARG A 49 18.90 -15.73 50.40
CA ARG A 49 19.49 -14.71 51.32
C ARG A 49 18.59 -14.43 52.53
N ARG A 50 17.27 -14.45 52.38
CA ARG A 50 16.30 -14.23 53.45
C ARG A 50 16.03 -15.49 54.31
N ALA A 51 16.26 -16.66 53.77
CA ALA A 51 16.15 -17.89 54.51
C ALA A 51 17.26 -18.04 55.60
N ILE A 52 18.45 -17.43 55.38
CA ILE A 52 19.58 -17.45 56.31
C ILE A 52 19.20 -16.80 57.67
N PRO A 53 18.75 -15.53 57.74
CA PRO A 53 18.30 -14.90 58.98
C PRO A 53 17.15 -15.67 59.66
N LEU A 54 16.24 -16.24 58.88
CA LEU A 54 15.12 -17.05 59.42
C LEU A 54 15.65 -18.31 60.12
N TYR A 55 16.66 -18.97 59.54
CA TYR A 55 17.33 -20.13 60.14
C TYR A 55 18.09 -19.74 61.43
N LEU A 56 18.86 -18.61 61.38
CA LEU A 56 19.62 -18.14 62.54
C LEU A 56 18.72 -17.70 63.70
N LEU A 57 17.60 -17.07 63.41
CA LEU A 57 16.61 -16.69 64.43
C LEU A 57 16.05 -17.89 65.19
N ASN A 58 15.95 -19.04 64.51
CA ASN A 58 15.43 -20.27 65.11
C ASN A 58 16.50 -21.13 65.85
N THR A 59 17.78 -20.96 65.49
CA THR A 59 18.88 -21.86 65.99
C THR A 59 19.78 -21.19 66.95
N HIS A 60 19.89 -19.87 67.01
CA HIS A 60 20.81 -19.11 67.86
C HIS A 60 20.09 -18.19 68.83
N PRO A 61 19.98 -18.56 70.11
CA PRO A 61 19.41 -17.69 71.13
C PRO A 61 20.23 -16.39 71.25
N GLY A 62 19.59 -15.23 71.06
CA GLY A 62 20.27 -13.91 71.10
C GLY A 62 20.62 -13.31 69.75
N TYR A 63 20.31 -13.96 68.59
CA TYR A 63 20.42 -13.36 67.29
C TYR A 63 19.35 -12.21 67.14
N SER A 64 19.80 -10.99 66.90
CA SER A 64 18.95 -9.84 66.73
C SER A 64 18.88 -9.42 65.27
N LEU A 65 17.66 -9.22 64.78
CA LEU A 65 17.37 -8.66 63.47
C LEU A 65 16.94 -7.20 63.56
N ASP A 66 17.34 -6.41 62.57
CA ASP A 66 16.84 -5.05 62.44
C ASP A 66 15.46 -5.06 61.79
N LEU A 67 14.42 -4.77 62.57
CA LEU A 67 13.02 -4.74 62.12
C LEU A 67 12.82 -3.83 60.92
N THR A 68 13.54 -2.68 60.90
CA THR A 68 13.42 -1.70 59.80
C THR A 68 13.86 -2.29 58.48
N ASN A 69 15.01 -2.99 58.47
CA ASN A 69 15.53 -3.65 57.27
C ASN A 69 14.61 -4.78 56.75
N GLU A 70 13.99 -5.52 57.66
CA GLU A 70 13.08 -6.60 57.27
C GLU A 70 11.75 -6.09 56.71
N ILE A 71 11.20 -4.99 57.27
CA ILE A 71 10.01 -4.32 56.72
C ILE A 71 10.28 -3.76 55.33
N ILE A 72 11.40 -3.05 55.14
CA ILE A 72 11.81 -2.54 53.80
C ILE A 72 11.92 -3.69 52.81
N GLY A 73 12.54 -4.78 53.26
CA GLY A 73 12.71 -5.96 52.39
C GLY A 73 11.40 -6.67 52.04
N LEU A 74 10.38 -6.68 52.90
CA LEU A 74 9.06 -7.18 52.58
C LEU A 74 8.38 -6.29 51.55
N ILE A 75 8.44 -4.98 51.74
CA ILE A 75 7.90 -4.01 50.79
C ILE A 75 8.52 -4.19 49.40
N LEU A 76 9.85 -4.31 49.32
CA LEU A 76 10.56 -4.58 48.06
C LEU A 76 10.13 -5.89 47.41
N SER A 77 9.87 -6.94 48.20
CA SER A 77 9.39 -8.22 47.66
C SER A 77 7.99 -8.12 47.05
N ILE A 78 7.12 -7.37 47.69
CA ILE A 78 5.77 -7.07 47.19
C ILE A 78 5.85 -6.26 45.88
N LEU A 79 6.67 -5.19 45.86
CA LEU A 79 6.87 -4.38 44.66
C LEU A 79 7.43 -5.19 43.48
N MET A 80 8.40 -6.08 43.76
CA MET A 80 8.97 -7.00 42.75
C MET A 80 7.91 -7.94 42.19
N LEU A 81 7.06 -8.53 43.04
CA LEU A 81 5.98 -9.41 42.58
C LEU A 81 5.01 -8.68 41.64
N PHE A 82 4.57 -7.49 42.05
CA PHE A 82 3.67 -6.67 41.20
C PHE A 82 4.37 -6.19 39.93
N GLY A 83 5.65 -5.80 40.00
CA GLY A 83 6.45 -5.37 38.85
C GLY A 83 6.61 -6.49 37.82
N VAL A 84 7.02 -7.69 38.25
CA VAL A 84 7.18 -8.85 37.35
C VAL A 84 5.85 -9.23 36.70
N ARG A 85 4.76 -9.26 37.49
CA ARG A 85 3.44 -9.57 36.97
C ARG A 85 2.95 -8.51 35.98
N GLY A 86 3.11 -7.22 36.32
CA GLY A 86 2.68 -6.11 35.45
C GLY A 86 3.44 -6.08 34.14
N ILE A 87 4.78 -6.19 34.16
CA ILE A 87 5.60 -6.23 32.96
C ILE A 87 5.22 -7.44 32.10
N GLY A 88 5.06 -8.62 32.71
CA GLY A 88 4.69 -9.84 31.99
C GLY A 88 3.34 -9.72 31.29
N SER A 89 2.31 -9.13 31.94
CA SER A 89 1.00 -8.94 31.33
C SER A 89 1.06 -7.96 30.15
N LEU A 90 1.81 -6.86 30.26
CA LEU A 90 2.02 -5.90 29.16
C LEU A 90 2.69 -6.57 27.93
N PHE A 91 3.66 -7.43 28.14
CA PHE A 91 4.28 -8.16 27.02
C PHE A 91 3.32 -9.13 26.32
N ILE A 92 2.49 -9.84 27.09
CA ILE A 92 1.47 -10.73 26.51
C ILE A 92 0.45 -9.92 25.70
N GLU A 93 -0.07 -8.84 26.28
CA GLU A 93 -1.03 -7.97 25.60
C GLU A 93 -0.46 -7.39 24.30
N ARG A 94 0.76 -6.87 24.34
CA ARG A 94 1.45 -6.37 23.15
C ARG A 94 1.58 -7.44 22.06
N LYS A 95 2.00 -8.65 22.43
CA LYS A 95 2.18 -9.75 21.48
C LYS A 95 0.85 -10.14 20.84
N THR A 96 -0.22 -10.26 21.63
CA THR A 96 -1.56 -10.58 21.10
C THR A 96 -2.07 -9.47 20.18
N ALA A 97 -1.81 -8.20 20.50
CA ALA A 97 -2.13 -7.07 19.63
C ALA A 97 -1.35 -7.12 18.31
N GLU A 98 -0.04 -7.40 18.34
CA GLU A 98 0.79 -7.57 17.14
C GLU A 98 0.29 -8.71 16.25
N GLU A 99 -0.04 -9.87 16.82
CA GLU A 99 -0.60 -11.02 16.09
C GLU A 99 -1.96 -10.67 15.45
N LYS A 100 -2.81 -9.93 16.18
CA LYS A 100 -4.09 -9.47 15.66
C LYS A 100 -3.92 -8.51 14.49
N ILE A 101 -3.02 -7.54 14.61
CA ILE A 101 -2.70 -6.60 13.50
C ILE A 101 -2.21 -7.36 12.28
N LYS A 102 -1.30 -8.33 12.45
CA LYS A 102 -0.79 -9.16 11.35
C LYS A 102 -1.90 -9.97 10.68
N SER A 103 -2.83 -10.54 11.47
CA SER A 103 -3.97 -11.27 10.91
C SER A 103 -4.91 -10.37 10.10
N LEU A 104 -5.20 -9.15 10.62
CA LEU A 104 -6.04 -8.16 9.94
C LEU A 104 -5.40 -7.63 8.66
N LEU A 105 -4.08 -7.44 8.65
CA LEU A 105 -3.35 -7.06 7.43
C LEU A 105 -3.47 -8.14 6.35
N LYS A 106 -3.27 -9.41 6.72
CA LYS A 106 -3.42 -10.54 5.79
C LYS A 106 -4.85 -10.67 5.26
N GLU A 107 -5.85 -10.49 6.11
CA GLU A 107 -7.26 -10.50 5.70
C GLU A 107 -7.55 -9.35 4.72
N LYS A 108 -7.05 -8.13 5.01
CA LYS A 108 -7.18 -6.98 4.12
C LYS A 108 -6.56 -7.24 2.75
N GLU A 109 -5.35 -7.82 2.69
CA GLU A 109 -4.69 -8.18 1.44
C GLU A 109 -5.52 -9.18 0.61
N LEU A 110 -6.09 -10.19 1.25
CA LEU A 110 -6.96 -11.17 0.58
C LEU A 110 -8.24 -10.54 0.03
N ILE A 111 -8.87 -9.67 0.80
CA ILE A 111 -10.08 -8.94 0.35
C ILE A 111 -9.73 -8.05 -0.84
N LEU A 112 -8.65 -7.28 -0.78
CA LEU A 112 -8.21 -6.44 -1.89
C LEU A 112 -7.97 -7.27 -3.15
N LYS A 113 -7.28 -8.39 -3.05
CA LYS A 113 -7.05 -9.30 -4.18
C LYS A 113 -8.37 -9.81 -4.78
N GLU A 114 -9.33 -10.21 -3.96
CA GLU A 114 -10.65 -10.65 -4.44
C GLU A 114 -11.43 -9.52 -5.12
N VAL A 115 -11.39 -8.30 -4.55
CA VAL A 115 -12.02 -7.11 -5.16
C VAL A 115 -11.42 -6.85 -6.54
N HIS A 116 -10.10 -6.90 -6.68
CA HIS A 116 -9.42 -6.73 -7.96
C HIS A 116 -9.84 -7.80 -8.98
N HIS A 117 -9.90 -9.06 -8.58
CA HIS A 117 -10.39 -10.13 -9.45
C HIS A 117 -11.84 -9.89 -9.91
N ARG A 118 -12.72 -9.42 -9.02
CA ARG A 118 -14.12 -9.11 -9.36
C ARG A 118 -14.24 -7.91 -10.30
N ILE A 119 -13.47 -6.85 -10.08
CA ILE A 119 -13.45 -5.68 -10.99
C ILE A 119 -13.00 -6.11 -12.38
N LYS A 120 -11.91 -6.87 -12.50
CA LYS A 120 -11.43 -7.43 -13.77
C LYS A 120 -12.53 -8.25 -14.47
N ASN A 121 -13.17 -9.17 -13.75
CA ASN A 121 -14.22 -10.03 -14.31
C ASN A 121 -15.43 -9.20 -14.79
N ASN A 122 -15.85 -8.19 -14.02
CA ASN A 122 -16.95 -7.32 -14.39
C ASN A 122 -16.61 -6.51 -15.65
N MET A 123 -15.40 -5.96 -15.75
CA MET A 123 -14.94 -5.24 -16.96
C MET A 123 -14.89 -6.17 -18.17
N SER A 124 -14.36 -7.40 -18.02
CA SER A 124 -14.35 -8.39 -19.11
C SER A 124 -15.75 -8.77 -19.57
N THR A 125 -16.69 -8.94 -18.65
CA THR A 125 -18.07 -9.22 -18.98
C THR A 125 -18.71 -8.05 -19.70
N THR A 126 -18.49 -6.83 -19.24
CA THR A 126 -19.00 -5.61 -19.90
C THR A 126 -18.46 -5.47 -21.32
N TYR A 127 -17.15 -5.71 -21.51
CA TYR A 127 -16.53 -5.74 -22.84
C TYR A 127 -17.21 -6.75 -23.76
N SER A 128 -17.37 -8.00 -23.30
CA SER A 128 -18.00 -9.05 -24.09
C SER A 128 -19.45 -8.71 -24.47
N LEU A 129 -20.22 -8.12 -23.57
CA LEU A 129 -21.58 -7.68 -23.83
C LEU A 129 -21.62 -6.57 -24.89
N LEU A 130 -20.70 -5.59 -24.83
CA LEU A 130 -20.62 -4.52 -25.83
C LEU A 130 -20.25 -5.09 -27.22
N VAL A 131 -19.31 -6.05 -27.29
CA VAL A 131 -18.96 -6.71 -28.55
C VAL A 131 -20.16 -7.45 -29.15
N LEU A 132 -20.86 -8.27 -28.36
CA LEU A 132 -22.06 -8.98 -28.78
C LEU A 132 -23.15 -8.02 -29.25
N GLN A 133 -23.34 -6.92 -28.54
CA GLN A 133 -24.30 -5.89 -28.92
C GLN A 133 -23.93 -5.24 -30.25
N SER A 134 -22.64 -4.92 -30.46
CA SER A 134 -22.15 -4.34 -31.72
C SER A 134 -22.38 -5.28 -32.91
N GLU A 135 -22.16 -6.58 -32.74
CA GLU A 135 -22.38 -7.58 -33.80
C GLU A 135 -23.86 -7.68 -34.21
N SER A 136 -24.78 -7.40 -33.30
CA SER A 136 -26.24 -7.43 -33.56
C SER A 136 -26.78 -6.19 -34.27
N LEU A 137 -26.00 -5.11 -34.36
CA LEU A 137 -26.41 -3.85 -34.94
C LEU A 137 -26.19 -3.84 -36.46
N THR A 138 -27.23 -3.36 -37.18
CA THR A 138 -27.19 -3.14 -38.65
C THR A 138 -26.83 -1.70 -39.01
N ASP A 139 -27.11 -0.76 -38.11
CA ASP A 139 -26.76 0.66 -38.31
C ASP A 139 -25.24 0.84 -38.06
N LYS A 140 -24.57 1.37 -39.10
CA LYS A 140 -23.12 1.58 -39.08
C LYS A 140 -22.64 2.59 -38.04
N GLU A 141 -23.41 3.67 -37.81
CA GLU A 141 -23.05 4.69 -36.84
C GLU A 141 -23.23 4.19 -35.40
N ALA A 142 -24.35 3.55 -35.11
CA ALA A 142 -24.59 2.91 -33.81
C ALA A 142 -23.55 1.82 -33.55
N LYS A 143 -23.22 0.98 -34.54
CA LYS A 143 -22.17 -0.01 -34.43
C LYS A 143 -20.82 0.60 -34.09
N LYS A 144 -20.40 1.67 -34.81
CA LYS A 144 -19.14 2.39 -34.55
C LYS A 144 -19.11 2.99 -33.15
N ALA A 145 -20.22 3.48 -32.62
CA ALA A 145 -20.32 4.02 -31.27
C ALA A 145 -20.10 2.93 -30.21
N ILE A 146 -20.74 1.76 -30.38
CA ILE A 146 -20.57 0.62 -29.46
C ILE A 146 -19.16 0.03 -29.55
N ASP A 147 -18.57 -0.10 -30.76
CA ASP A 147 -17.18 -0.58 -30.93
C ASP A 147 -16.17 0.36 -30.24
N ASN A 148 -16.40 1.67 -30.29
CA ASN A 148 -15.60 2.64 -29.56
C ASN A 148 -15.76 2.48 -28.05
N ALA A 149 -16.95 2.24 -27.54
CA ALA A 149 -17.20 1.99 -26.12
C ALA A 149 -16.52 0.69 -25.66
N ALA A 150 -16.62 -0.40 -26.46
CA ALA A 150 -15.96 -1.67 -26.18
C ALA A 150 -14.43 -1.50 -26.14
N SER A 151 -13.84 -0.79 -27.10
CA SER A 151 -12.40 -0.50 -27.14
C SER A 151 -11.91 0.24 -25.88
N ARG A 152 -12.72 1.16 -25.35
CA ARG A 152 -12.40 1.88 -24.10
C ARG A 152 -12.43 0.97 -22.89
N VAL A 153 -13.47 0.13 -22.76
CA VAL A 153 -13.54 -0.84 -21.66
C VAL A 153 -12.35 -1.82 -21.73
N GLN A 154 -11.96 -2.24 -22.94
CA GLN A 154 -10.78 -3.08 -23.13
C GLN A 154 -9.48 -2.38 -22.69
N ALA A 155 -9.33 -1.11 -23.01
CA ALA A 155 -8.18 -0.31 -22.58
C ALA A 155 -8.18 -0.11 -21.06
N MET A 156 -9.33 0.17 -20.43
CA MET A 156 -9.47 0.23 -18.97
C MET A 156 -9.08 -1.10 -18.32
N LEU A 157 -9.50 -2.22 -18.90
CA LEU A 157 -9.13 -3.56 -18.40
C LEU A 157 -7.62 -3.78 -18.48
N ALA A 158 -7.01 -3.42 -19.60
CA ALA A 158 -5.56 -3.54 -19.79
C ALA A 158 -4.76 -2.69 -18.81
N LEU A 159 -5.21 -1.45 -18.57
CA LEU A 159 -4.66 -0.56 -17.55
C LEU A 159 -4.80 -1.13 -16.15
N TYR A 160 -5.98 -1.63 -15.82
CA TYR A 160 -6.26 -2.24 -14.54
C TYR A 160 -5.36 -3.46 -14.27
N GLU A 161 -5.16 -4.32 -15.27
CA GLU A 161 -4.27 -5.47 -15.17
C GLU A 161 -2.82 -5.05 -14.93
N GLU A 162 -2.32 -4.05 -15.63
CA GLU A 162 -0.94 -3.57 -15.46
C GLU A 162 -0.70 -2.96 -14.07
N LEU A 163 -1.67 -2.19 -13.55
CA LEU A 163 -1.57 -1.55 -12.24
C LEU A 163 -1.66 -2.55 -11.07
N PHE A 164 -2.50 -3.59 -11.17
CA PHE A 164 -2.85 -4.44 -10.03
C PHE A 164 -2.23 -5.84 -10.05
N ILE A 165 -1.76 -6.36 -11.21
CA ILE A 165 -1.10 -7.68 -11.27
C ILE A 165 0.33 -7.61 -10.76
N THR A 166 1.02 -6.48 -10.88
CA THR A 166 2.41 -6.31 -10.41
C THR A 166 2.54 -6.27 -8.88
N GLY A 167 1.43 -6.31 -8.12
CA GLY A 167 1.44 -6.46 -6.65
C GLY A 167 2.01 -5.28 -5.87
N SER A 168 2.38 -4.18 -6.52
CA SER A 168 2.84 -2.97 -5.88
C SER A 168 1.64 -2.08 -5.56
N TYR A 169 1.09 -2.25 -4.36
CA TYR A 169 0.02 -1.38 -3.81
C TYR A 169 0.51 0.02 -3.40
N SER A 170 1.79 0.36 -3.64
CA SER A 170 2.36 1.67 -3.37
C SER A 170 3.24 2.09 -4.53
N ASP A 171 2.98 3.27 -5.06
CA ASP A 171 3.84 4.05 -5.95
C ASP A 171 4.37 3.30 -7.20
N VAL A 172 3.56 3.29 -8.25
CA VAL A 172 3.95 2.72 -9.55
C VAL A 172 4.97 3.65 -10.22
N SER A 173 6.14 3.12 -10.59
CA SER A 173 7.14 3.86 -11.36
C SER A 173 6.62 4.17 -12.77
N LEU A 174 6.44 5.44 -13.08
CA LEU A 174 5.95 5.88 -14.40
C LEU A 174 6.93 5.61 -15.52
N LYS A 175 8.21 5.55 -15.22
CA LYS A 175 9.26 5.21 -16.18
C LYS A 175 9.09 3.83 -16.81
N ASN A 176 8.58 2.86 -16.03
CA ASN A 176 8.31 1.50 -16.52
C ASN A 176 6.88 1.36 -17.06
N TYR A 177 5.93 2.02 -16.40
CA TYR A 177 4.50 1.94 -16.73
C TYR A 177 4.15 2.58 -18.08
N LEU A 178 4.63 3.80 -18.34
CA LEU A 178 4.28 4.56 -19.54
C LEU A 178 4.69 3.86 -20.85
N PRO A 179 5.91 3.29 -20.98
CA PRO A 179 6.28 2.54 -22.19
C PRO A 179 5.42 1.29 -22.40
N ALA A 180 5.19 0.51 -21.35
CA ALA A 180 4.38 -0.71 -21.45
C ALA A 180 2.94 -0.40 -21.88
N LEU A 181 2.34 0.65 -21.31
CA LEU A 181 1.02 1.12 -21.68
C LEU A 181 0.95 1.57 -23.13
N ALA A 182 1.83 2.47 -23.54
CA ALA A 182 1.82 3.05 -24.88
C ALA A 182 2.05 1.98 -25.96
N GLU A 183 3.01 1.07 -25.76
CA GLU A 183 3.25 -0.07 -26.66
C GLU A 183 2.01 -0.98 -26.75
N LYS A 184 1.37 -1.30 -25.65
CA LYS A 184 0.17 -2.13 -25.60
C LYS A 184 -0.99 -1.51 -26.36
N ILE A 185 -1.19 -0.18 -26.22
CA ILE A 185 -2.24 0.55 -26.96
C ILE A 185 -1.94 0.49 -28.46
N ILE A 186 -0.74 0.89 -28.88
CA ILE A 186 -0.36 1.02 -30.29
C ILE A 186 -0.34 -0.35 -30.99
N SER A 187 0.08 -1.42 -30.30
CA SER A 187 0.15 -2.77 -30.85
C SER A 187 -1.19 -3.32 -31.34
N ASN A 188 -2.31 -2.82 -30.85
CA ASN A 188 -3.64 -3.23 -31.24
C ASN A 188 -4.11 -2.66 -32.60
N PHE A 189 -3.32 -1.75 -33.21
CA PHE A 189 -3.72 -1.10 -34.45
C PHE A 189 -3.04 -1.70 -35.68
N PRO A 190 -3.78 -1.88 -36.82
CA PRO A 190 -3.23 -2.43 -38.05
C PRO A 190 -2.03 -1.65 -38.61
N ASN A 191 -2.04 -0.33 -38.42
CA ASN A 191 -0.99 0.60 -38.88
C ASN A 191 0.20 0.71 -37.91
N ARG A 192 0.32 -0.17 -36.88
CA ARG A 192 1.45 -0.17 -35.94
C ARG A 192 2.82 -0.23 -36.64
N LYS A 193 2.90 -0.95 -37.77
CA LYS A 193 4.17 -1.20 -38.50
C LYS A 193 4.78 0.05 -39.12
N ILE A 194 3.97 1.06 -39.43
CA ILE A 194 4.44 2.32 -40.03
C ILE A 194 4.74 3.40 -38.99
N VAL A 195 4.46 3.15 -37.68
CA VAL A 195 4.58 4.13 -36.61
C VAL A 195 5.80 3.85 -35.77
N THR A 196 6.65 4.87 -35.58
CA THR A 196 7.76 4.87 -34.65
C THR A 196 7.32 5.58 -33.35
N LEU A 197 7.38 4.85 -32.22
CA LEU A 197 7.06 5.40 -30.91
C LEU A 197 8.36 5.76 -30.17
N LYS A 198 8.46 7.01 -29.72
CA LYS A 198 9.54 7.50 -28.86
C LYS A 198 8.95 7.89 -27.50
N ILE A 199 9.54 7.40 -26.43
CA ILE A 199 9.09 7.70 -25.06
C ILE A 199 10.26 8.24 -24.25
N ASP A 200 10.02 9.35 -23.56
CA ASP A 200 11.00 10.00 -22.72
C ASP A 200 10.32 10.43 -21.39
N SER A 201 10.63 9.73 -20.32
CA SER A 201 9.95 9.87 -19.02
C SER A 201 10.92 10.02 -17.89
N ASP A 202 10.69 11.00 -17.05
CA ASP A 202 11.37 11.12 -15.76
C ASP A 202 10.95 9.98 -14.82
N GLU A 203 11.82 9.71 -13.83
CA GLU A 203 11.54 8.68 -12.81
C GLU A 203 10.86 9.31 -11.60
N PHE A 204 9.58 9.04 -11.44
CA PHE A 204 8.78 9.45 -10.29
C PHE A 204 7.56 8.54 -10.13
N THR A 205 6.88 8.67 -9.01
CA THR A 205 5.69 7.88 -8.67
C THR A 205 4.48 8.80 -8.54
N LEU A 206 3.31 8.25 -8.80
CA LEU A 206 2.01 8.91 -8.62
C LEU A 206 1.08 8.02 -7.80
N SER A 207 0.09 8.64 -7.19
CA SER A 207 -1.00 7.92 -6.55
C SER A 207 -1.81 7.10 -7.58
N GLU A 208 -2.34 5.97 -7.16
CA GLU A 208 -3.17 5.08 -8.00
C GLU A 208 -4.28 5.83 -8.76
N LYS A 209 -4.96 6.75 -8.10
CA LYS A 209 -6.03 7.55 -8.70
C LYS A 209 -5.51 8.42 -9.86
N LYS A 210 -4.36 9.08 -9.71
CA LYS A 210 -3.76 9.93 -10.74
C LYS A 210 -3.22 9.11 -11.91
N ILE A 211 -2.60 7.96 -11.63
CA ILE A 211 -2.12 7.03 -12.66
C ILE A 211 -3.28 6.50 -13.51
N SER A 212 -4.39 6.13 -12.89
CA SER A 212 -5.58 5.65 -13.60
C SER A 212 -6.15 6.72 -14.54
N SER A 213 -6.32 7.95 -14.07
CA SER A 213 -6.80 9.06 -14.90
C SER A 213 -5.82 9.39 -16.01
N LEU A 214 -4.51 9.45 -15.72
CA LEU A 214 -3.44 9.68 -16.68
C LEU A 214 -3.40 8.60 -17.77
N GLY A 215 -3.51 7.33 -17.37
CA GLY A 215 -3.52 6.19 -18.29
C GLY A 215 -4.70 6.21 -19.27
N LEU A 216 -5.90 6.59 -18.79
CA LEU A 216 -7.07 6.75 -19.65
C LEU A 216 -6.91 7.92 -20.63
N ILE A 217 -6.35 9.05 -20.18
CA ILE A 217 -6.03 10.18 -21.06
C ILE A 217 -5.06 9.74 -22.16
N ILE A 218 -3.96 9.07 -21.80
CA ILE A 218 -2.97 8.55 -22.76
C ILE A 218 -3.63 7.59 -23.75
N ASN A 219 -4.49 6.69 -23.25
CA ASN A 219 -5.22 5.76 -24.12
C ASN A 219 -6.08 6.47 -25.15
N GLU A 220 -6.88 7.46 -24.75
CA GLU A 220 -7.74 8.21 -25.67
C GLU A 220 -6.92 9.00 -26.69
N LEU A 221 -5.84 9.66 -26.25
CA LEU A 221 -4.99 10.45 -27.15
C LEU A 221 -4.23 9.56 -28.15
N LEU A 222 -3.59 8.48 -27.71
CA LEU A 222 -2.88 7.56 -28.59
C LEU A 222 -3.86 6.84 -29.56
N THR A 223 -5.04 6.47 -29.09
CA THR A 223 -6.10 5.86 -29.92
C THR A 223 -6.53 6.82 -31.01
N ASN A 224 -6.71 8.10 -30.72
CA ASN A 224 -7.07 9.11 -31.71
C ASN A 224 -5.93 9.31 -32.72
N ILE A 225 -4.70 9.40 -32.30
CA ILE A 225 -3.53 9.47 -33.18
C ILE A 225 -3.50 8.26 -34.15
N MET A 226 -3.61 7.04 -33.62
CA MET A 226 -3.56 5.82 -34.43
C MET A 226 -4.72 5.69 -35.41
N LYS A 227 -5.90 6.22 -35.07
CA LYS A 227 -7.09 6.19 -35.95
C LYS A 227 -7.05 7.26 -37.05
N TYR A 228 -6.50 8.44 -36.76
CA TYR A 228 -6.72 9.61 -37.61
C TYR A 228 -5.44 10.25 -38.17
N ALA A 229 -4.37 10.31 -37.38
CA ALA A 229 -3.19 11.10 -37.72
C ALA A 229 -2.44 10.57 -38.95
N PHE A 230 -2.40 9.27 -39.16
CA PHE A 230 -1.59 8.62 -40.20
C PHE A 230 -2.40 8.07 -41.37
N THR A 231 -3.64 8.53 -41.52
CA THR A 231 -4.46 8.11 -42.66
C THR A 231 -3.84 8.60 -43.99
N GLY A 232 -3.52 7.65 -44.89
CA GLY A 232 -2.87 7.94 -46.18
C GLY A 232 -1.35 8.22 -46.08
N LYS A 233 -0.69 7.96 -44.94
CA LYS A 233 0.76 8.09 -44.77
C LYS A 233 1.45 6.73 -44.74
N ASP A 234 2.67 6.66 -45.26
CA ASP A 234 3.51 5.44 -45.28
C ASP A 234 4.39 5.33 -44.01
N SER A 235 4.53 6.41 -43.24
CA SER A 235 5.29 6.44 -41.98
C SER A 235 4.71 7.48 -41.02
N GLY A 236 4.89 7.24 -39.72
CA GLY A 236 4.49 8.14 -38.66
C GLY A 236 5.44 8.09 -37.47
N GLU A 237 5.50 9.18 -36.74
CA GLU A 237 6.25 9.27 -35.50
C GLU A 237 5.35 9.80 -34.39
N ILE A 238 5.40 9.15 -33.22
CA ILE A 238 4.72 9.59 -32.01
C ILE A 238 5.78 9.78 -30.93
N LEU A 239 5.77 10.96 -30.30
CA LEU A 239 6.60 11.29 -29.16
C LEU A 239 5.71 11.44 -27.91
N VAL A 240 6.06 10.68 -26.86
CA VAL A 240 5.42 10.80 -25.55
C VAL A 240 6.47 11.22 -24.54
N GLN A 241 6.29 12.39 -23.96
CA GLN A 241 7.19 12.92 -22.94
C GLN A 241 6.45 13.14 -21.64
N LEU A 242 7.06 12.72 -20.51
CA LEU A 242 6.52 12.93 -19.18
C LEU A 242 7.60 13.53 -18.28
N ARG A 243 7.36 14.73 -17.80
CA ARG A 243 8.32 15.52 -17.00
C ARG A 243 7.73 15.87 -15.63
N ASN A 244 8.60 15.85 -14.62
CA ASN A 244 8.28 16.33 -13.29
C ASN A 244 9.17 17.54 -12.96
N SER A 245 8.55 18.71 -12.84
CA SER A 245 9.25 19.96 -12.52
C SER A 245 8.61 20.63 -11.31
N SER A 246 9.30 20.67 -10.19
CA SER A 246 8.92 21.44 -8.99
C SER A 246 7.47 21.23 -8.55
N ASN A 247 7.00 19.98 -8.52
CA ASN A 247 5.64 19.57 -8.15
C ASN A 247 4.58 19.59 -9.28
N ASN A 248 4.92 20.08 -10.46
CA ASN A 248 4.05 20.04 -11.64
C ASN A 248 4.51 18.93 -12.61
N ILE A 249 3.55 18.10 -13.00
CA ILE A 249 3.76 17.06 -13.99
C ILE A 249 3.26 17.55 -15.33
N SER A 250 4.07 17.39 -16.35
CA SER A 250 3.73 17.73 -17.72
C SER A 250 3.81 16.48 -18.59
N LEU A 251 2.67 16.06 -19.17
CA LEU A 251 2.60 15.09 -20.23
C LEU A 251 2.50 15.80 -21.57
N THR A 252 3.41 15.50 -22.48
CA THR A 252 3.35 15.94 -23.88
C THR A 252 3.19 14.73 -24.78
N ILE A 253 2.20 14.73 -25.65
CA ILE A 253 2.03 13.74 -26.72
C ILE A 253 1.99 14.48 -28.04
N GLU A 254 2.90 14.10 -28.94
CA GLU A 254 3.06 14.78 -30.23
C GLU A 254 3.15 13.76 -31.35
N ASP A 255 2.47 14.00 -32.47
CA ASP A 255 2.57 13.21 -33.69
C ASP A 255 2.94 14.12 -34.90
N ASN A 256 3.54 13.51 -35.91
CA ASN A 256 3.84 14.17 -37.21
C ASN A 256 2.78 13.83 -38.28
N GLY A 257 1.56 13.60 -37.85
CA GLY A 257 0.43 13.20 -38.71
C GLY A 257 -0.19 14.34 -39.51
N ASN A 258 -1.46 14.17 -39.84
CA ASN A 258 -2.21 15.13 -40.67
C ASN A 258 -2.67 16.39 -39.88
N GLY A 259 -2.46 16.39 -38.55
CA GLY A 259 -2.95 17.46 -37.68
C GLY A 259 -4.45 17.43 -37.46
N ILE A 260 -4.98 18.49 -36.85
CA ILE A 260 -6.39 18.65 -36.56
C ILE A 260 -6.99 19.52 -37.69
N PRO A 261 -8.10 19.10 -38.34
CA PRO A 261 -8.75 19.89 -39.36
C PRO A 261 -9.16 21.29 -38.82
N GLU A 262 -8.93 22.34 -39.62
CA GLU A 262 -9.28 23.73 -39.24
C GLU A 262 -10.77 23.95 -38.89
N ASN A 263 -11.66 23.05 -39.34
CA ASN A 263 -13.09 23.10 -39.09
C ASN A 263 -13.52 22.41 -37.74
N GLU A 264 -12.61 21.79 -37.03
CA GLU A 264 -12.91 21.23 -35.72
C GLU A 264 -12.63 22.27 -34.63
N ASP A 265 -13.70 22.70 -33.94
CA ASP A 265 -13.58 23.60 -32.79
C ASP A 265 -12.97 22.87 -31.59
N LEU A 266 -11.67 23.06 -31.38
CA LEU A 266 -10.91 22.51 -30.27
C LEU A 266 -11.40 22.97 -28.87
N LYS A 267 -12.23 24.05 -28.85
CA LYS A 267 -12.82 24.59 -27.62
C LYS A 267 -14.15 23.93 -27.25
N SER A 268 -14.75 23.19 -28.22
CA SER A 268 -15.98 22.43 -27.99
C SER A 268 -15.76 21.01 -28.55
N PRO A 269 -15.12 20.09 -27.78
CA PRO A 269 -14.77 18.77 -28.27
C PRO A 269 -16.00 18.00 -28.75
N THR A 270 -16.11 17.80 -30.08
CA THR A 270 -17.24 17.12 -30.74
C THR A 270 -17.13 15.61 -30.69
N GLY A 271 -16.68 15.05 -29.58
CA GLY A 271 -16.59 13.59 -29.41
C GLY A 271 -16.46 13.18 -27.97
N PHE A 272 -17.11 12.06 -27.63
CA PHE A 272 -17.08 11.52 -26.27
C PHE A 272 -15.65 11.33 -25.75
N GLY A 273 -14.66 11.00 -26.61
CA GLY A 273 -13.26 10.78 -26.20
C GLY A 273 -12.59 12.03 -25.63
N LEU A 274 -12.76 13.16 -26.33
CA LEU A 274 -12.21 14.45 -25.87
C LEU A 274 -12.95 14.96 -24.62
N SER A 275 -14.26 14.77 -24.54
CA SER A 275 -15.03 15.09 -23.31
C SER A 275 -14.58 14.24 -22.11
N LEU A 276 -14.21 12.98 -22.34
CA LEU A 276 -13.62 12.13 -21.30
C LEU A 276 -12.24 12.67 -20.88
N VAL A 277 -11.39 13.03 -21.82
CA VAL A 277 -10.08 13.63 -21.56
C VAL A 277 -10.21 14.91 -20.74
N GLU A 278 -11.15 15.78 -21.08
CA GLU A 278 -11.44 17.01 -20.33
C GLU A 278 -11.92 16.70 -18.90
N THR A 279 -12.85 15.76 -18.75
CA THR A 279 -13.35 15.32 -17.44
C THR A 279 -12.21 14.77 -16.55
N LEU A 280 -11.34 13.94 -17.12
CA LEU A 280 -10.20 13.36 -16.41
C LEU A 280 -9.14 14.41 -16.09
N THR A 281 -8.94 15.38 -16.98
CA THR A 281 -8.05 16.53 -16.73
C THR A 281 -8.54 17.34 -15.53
N ASN A 282 -9.84 17.61 -15.46
CA ASN A 282 -10.44 18.28 -14.30
C ASN A 282 -10.31 17.44 -13.00
N GLN A 283 -10.42 16.11 -13.08
CA GLN A 283 -10.18 15.23 -11.92
C GLN A 283 -8.73 15.27 -11.43
N LEU A 284 -7.77 15.55 -12.35
CA LEU A 284 -6.36 15.74 -12.01
C LEU A 284 -6.06 17.17 -11.53
N GLU A 285 -7.08 18.06 -11.51
CA GLU A 285 -6.93 19.49 -11.23
C GLU A 285 -5.93 20.14 -12.18
N GLY A 286 -5.89 19.64 -13.43
CA GLY A 286 -4.93 20.01 -14.45
C GLY A 286 -5.49 20.92 -15.53
N THR A 287 -4.63 21.26 -16.47
CA THR A 287 -4.97 21.98 -17.70
C THR A 287 -4.47 21.23 -18.92
N ILE A 288 -5.25 21.22 -19.99
CA ILE A 288 -4.87 20.59 -21.25
C ILE A 288 -4.93 21.60 -22.38
N SER A 289 -3.96 21.53 -23.30
CA SER A 289 -3.91 22.36 -24.51
C SER A 289 -3.63 21.51 -25.73
N PHE A 290 -4.16 21.92 -26.88
CA PHE A 290 -4.02 21.24 -28.15
C PHE A 290 -3.47 22.22 -29.20
N ASP A 291 -2.49 21.73 -30.00
CA ASP A 291 -1.96 22.43 -31.17
C ASP A 291 -1.98 21.44 -32.35
N GLY A 292 -2.65 21.83 -33.43
CA GLY A 292 -2.84 21.03 -34.66
C GLY A 292 -2.12 21.54 -35.89
N SER A 293 -1.22 22.53 -35.76
CA SER A 293 -0.59 23.24 -36.87
C SER A 293 0.39 22.41 -37.71
N ASN A 294 1.06 21.42 -37.08
CA ASN A 294 2.04 20.56 -37.75
C ASN A 294 2.04 19.15 -37.14
N GLY A 295 1.02 18.35 -37.50
CA GLY A 295 0.65 17.17 -36.72
C GLY A 295 -0.21 17.60 -35.53
N THR A 296 -0.33 16.74 -34.52
CA THR A 296 -1.08 17.09 -33.29
C THR A 296 -0.11 17.08 -32.10
N LYS A 297 -0.14 18.15 -31.32
CA LYS A 297 0.59 18.26 -30.05
C LYS A 297 -0.40 18.53 -28.92
N VAL A 298 -0.38 17.69 -27.93
CA VAL A 298 -1.20 17.81 -26.71
C VAL A 298 -0.28 17.97 -25.51
N ILE A 299 -0.57 18.97 -24.68
CA ILE A 299 0.15 19.20 -23.41
C ILE A 299 -0.86 19.21 -22.28
N LEU A 300 -0.70 18.28 -21.34
CA LEU A 300 -1.42 18.20 -20.08
C LEU A 300 -0.49 18.58 -18.94
N VAL A 301 -0.91 19.50 -18.07
CA VAL A 301 -0.17 19.90 -16.87
C VAL A 301 -1.07 19.74 -15.66
N PHE A 302 -0.56 19.10 -14.60
CA PHE A 302 -1.29 18.88 -13.35
C PHE A 302 -0.32 18.79 -12.15
N ASP A 303 -0.84 18.94 -10.93
CA ASP A 303 -0.04 18.85 -9.69
C ASP A 303 0.33 17.39 -9.38
N ALA A 304 1.54 17.17 -8.84
CA ALA A 304 1.99 15.84 -8.39
C ALA A 304 1.33 15.39 -7.07
N ASN A 305 0.91 16.33 -6.19
CA ASN A 305 0.34 16.06 -4.86
C ASN A 305 -1.13 15.64 -4.87
#